data_cfa1a8cd1d7d5f9aaa20a1c0afeb942e
#
_entry.id   cfa1a8cd1d7d5f9aaa20a1c0afeb942e
#
_cell.length_a   1.000
_cell.length_b   1.000
_cell.length_c   1.000
_cell.angle_alpha   90.00
_cell.angle_beta   90.00
_cell.angle_gamma   90.00
#
_symmetry.space_group_name_H-M   'P 1'
#
loop_
_entity.id
_entity.type
_entity.pdbx_description
1 polymer ?
#
loop_
_entity_poly.entity_id
_entity_poly.type
_entity_poly.pdbx_seq_one_letter_code
_entity_poly.pdbx_strand_id
1 'polypeptide(L)'
;MGALDRESQMGHRQRWYVTDMVYEVTIRTLVGQFWLRPDPACQAIIDGVFGKALALYKDVRLHAYDAQSNHLHYLCSATAEPDQLALFIDYVHGNIARQLNDLRDREGTFWGRRGSVIAVLDGAAQIDRLRYILAQGPKSNLVASPRDWPGACSTRALLGDMTIPAVYRSLDARRRNARRPNPRPDAELAHDVAITLAPLPVWADLDPAALRAKHAALVAEIEAEHAGATVLGVAHLIAEDPDATPATKLERSPAPACHAFCARVRDRFLAAYATFRDRYLRASERLRKLATADSDEIAAAIAAHYPPGSLVRPRWYIPAPDNLAATWLRGIDDADLALA
;
A
#
# COMPACT_ATOMS: atom_id res chain seq x y z
N MET A 1 10.03 3.43 32.68
CA MET A 1 10.56 4.00 31.41
C MET A 1 10.92 2.81 30.54
N GLY A 2 9.97 2.41 29.69
CA GLY A 2 9.93 1.09 29.07
C GLY A 2 10.67 1.01 27.74
N ALA A 3 10.80 -0.21 27.23
CA ALA A 3 11.47 -0.59 25.99
C ALA A 3 10.96 0.16 24.72
N LEU A 4 9.82 0.84 24.79
CA LEU A 4 9.23 1.61 23.69
C LEU A 4 9.94 2.94 23.39
N ASP A 5 10.63 3.54 24.38
CA ASP A 5 11.35 4.80 24.20
C ASP A 5 12.69 4.67 23.42
N ARG A 6 13.23 3.47 23.27
CA ARG A 6 14.42 3.22 22.45
C ARG A 6 14.10 3.11 20.95
N GLU A 7 12.83 2.98 20.56
CA GLU A 7 12.43 2.89 19.14
C GLU A 7 12.55 4.22 18.39
N SER A 8 12.49 5.36 19.07
CA SER A 8 12.64 6.68 18.45
C SER A 8 14.07 7.01 17.99
N GLN A 9 15.07 6.29 18.48
CA GLN A 9 16.49 6.49 18.13
C GLN A 9 17.02 5.51 17.07
N MET A 10 16.30 4.46 16.73
CA MET A 10 16.74 3.42 15.79
C MET A 10 15.85 3.37 14.56
N GLY A 11 16.20 4.08 13.50
CA GLY A 11 15.80 3.84 12.12
C GLY A 11 14.32 3.44 11.87
N HIS A 12 13.95 3.27 10.62
CA HIS A 12 12.61 2.80 10.26
C HIS A 12 12.36 1.38 10.78
N ARG A 13 11.12 1.13 11.27
CA ARG A 13 10.65 -0.21 11.67
C ARG A 13 10.88 -1.22 10.54
N GLN A 14 11.42 -2.41 10.89
CA GLN A 14 11.59 -3.51 9.94
C GLN A 14 10.23 -3.98 9.43
N ARG A 15 10.10 -4.14 8.11
CA ARG A 15 8.91 -4.70 7.50
C ARG A 15 8.96 -6.21 7.62
N TRP A 16 7.90 -6.77 8.14
CA TRP A 16 7.69 -8.21 8.22
C TRP A 16 6.45 -8.54 7.39
N TYR A 17 6.66 -9.29 6.32
CA TYR A 17 5.61 -9.72 5.44
C TYR A 17 5.24 -11.16 5.75
N VAL A 18 3.94 -11.43 5.89
CA VAL A 18 3.37 -12.74 6.25
C VAL A 18 2.29 -13.06 5.23
N THR A 19 2.22 -14.32 4.80
CA THR A 19 1.19 -14.81 3.89
C THR A 19 -0.21 -14.60 4.48
N ASP A 20 -1.17 -14.26 3.64
CA ASP A 20 -2.59 -14.00 3.95
C ASP A 20 -2.85 -12.85 4.93
N MET A 21 -1.82 -12.16 5.40
CA MET A 21 -1.99 -10.97 6.22
C MET A 21 -2.30 -9.75 5.35
N VAL A 22 -3.32 -9.00 5.76
CA VAL A 22 -3.64 -7.70 5.15
C VAL A 22 -2.69 -6.63 5.67
N TYR A 23 -2.24 -5.76 4.78
CA TYR A 23 -1.42 -4.61 5.12
C TYR A 23 -2.07 -3.32 4.62
N GLU A 24 -2.11 -2.33 5.51
CA GLU A 24 -2.33 -0.95 5.11
C GLU A 24 -1.00 -0.32 4.69
N VAL A 25 -0.95 0.17 3.48
CA VAL A 25 0.21 0.88 2.94
C VAL A 25 -0.14 2.34 2.73
N THR A 26 0.71 3.23 3.25
CA THR A 26 0.56 4.67 3.08
C THR A 26 1.87 5.29 2.67
N ILE A 27 1.85 6.13 1.64
CA ILE A 27 3.00 6.92 1.22
C ILE A 27 2.57 8.34 0.88
N ARG A 28 3.43 9.31 1.17
CA ARG A 28 3.15 10.73 1.00
C ARG A 28 4.21 11.41 0.14
N THR A 29 3.79 12.38 -0.65
CA THR A 29 4.68 13.23 -1.46
C THR A 29 5.66 14.01 -0.58
N LEU A 30 6.76 14.43 -1.16
CA LEU A 30 7.75 15.26 -0.50
C LEU A 30 7.09 16.57 -0.02
N VAL A 31 7.28 16.90 1.27
CA VAL A 31 6.70 18.07 1.94
C VAL A 31 5.17 18.16 1.88
N GLY A 32 4.49 17.12 1.35
CA GLY A 32 3.04 17.07 1.21
C GLY A 32 2.50 17.84 0.01
N GLN A 33 3.33 18.14 -0.99
CA GLN A 33 2.90 18.80 -2.23
C GLN A 33 1.84 17.98 -2.97
N PHE A 34 0.95 18.66 -3.71
CA PHE A 34 -0.23 18.06 -4.35
C PHE A 34 0.07 17.39 -5.69
N TRP A 35 1.23 16.75 -5.82
CA TRP A 35 1.68 16.10 -7.05
C TRP A 35 0.80 14.92 -7.50
N LEU A 36 -0.04 14.39 -6.60
CA LEU A 36 -1.08 13.41 -6.89
C LEU A 36 -2.45 14.06 -7.17
N ARG A 37 -2.49 15.39 -7.42
CA ARG A 37 -3.73 16.10 -7.75
C ARG A 37 -4.61 15.27 -8.68
N PRO A 38 -5.93 15.17 -8.41
CA PRO A 38 -6.83 14.23 -9.08
C PRO A 38 -7.23 14.69 -10.49
N ASP A 39 -6.25 14.92 -11.37
CA ASP A 39 -6.49 15.14 -12.79
C ASP A 39 -6.51 13.79 -13.57
N PRO A 40 -7.16 13.76 -14.77
CA PRO A 40 -7.29 12.52 -15.54
C PRO A 40 -5.96 11.86 -15.93
N ALA A 41 -4.90 12.63 -16.17
CA ALA A 41 -3.59 12.09 -16.52
C ALA A 41 -2.91 11.43 -15.31
N CYS A 42 -2.99 12.05 -14.14
CA CYS A 42 -2.53 11.49 -12.88
C CYS A 42 -3.28 10.18 -12.55
N GLN A 43 -4.61 10.19 -12.65
CA GLN A 43 -5.45 9.00 -12.46
C GLN A 43 -5.02 7.87 -13.40
N ALA A 44 -4.92 8.14 -14.70
CA ALA A 44 -4.55 7.12 -15.70
C ALA A 44 -3.17 6.50 -15.42
N ILE A 45 -2.21 7.28 -14.92
CA ILE A 45 -0.89 6.77 -14.51
C ILE A 45 -1.02 5.84 -13.30
N ILE A 46 -1.72 6.27 -12.25
CA ILE A 46 -1.86 5.48 -11.02
C ILE A 46 -2.57 4.16 -11.30
N ASP A 47 -3.71 4.20 -12.00
CA ASP A 47 -4.49 3.02 -12.34
C ASP A 47 -3.69 2.08 -13.28
N GLY A 48 -3.02 2.63 -14.29
CA GLY A 48 -2.15 1.85 -15.17
C GLY A 48 -1.00 1.15 -14.44
N VAL A 49 -0.38 1.82 -13.47
CA VAL A 49 0.70 1.26 -12.67
C VAL A 49 0.19 0.14 -11.75
N PHE A 50 -0.96 0.33 -11.08
CA PHE A 50 -1.57 -0.73 -10.27
C PHE A 50 -1.98 -1.94 -11.11
N GLY A 51 -2.64 -1.74 -12.25
CA GLY A 51 -3.02 -2.83 -13.15
C GLY A 51 -1.81 -3.61 -13.67
N LYS A 52 -0.73 -2.91 -14.04
CA LYS A 52 0.53 -3.56 -14.45
C LYS A 52 1.20 -4.30 -13.31
N ALA A 53 1.21 -3.73 -12.11
CA ALA A 53 1.78 -4.37 -10.93
C ALA A 53 1.05 -5.66 -10.58
N LEU A 54 -0.29 -5.68 -10.59
CA LEU A 54 -1.10 -6.89 -10.35
C LEU A 54 -0.88 -7.96 -11.42
N ALA A 55 -0.63 -7.57 -12.67
CA ALA A 55 -0.29 -8.51 -13.73
C ALA A 55 1.10 -9.15 -13.56
N LEU A 56 2.04 -8.47 -12.88
CA LEU A 56 3.39 -8.96 -12.62
C LEU A 56 3.48 -9.80 -11.33
N TYR A 57 2.79 -9.36 -10.28
CA TYR A 57 2.83 -9.97 -8.94
C TYR A 57 1.52 -10.67 -8.64
N LYS A 58 1.34 -11.85 -9.22
CA LYS A 58 0.05 -12.56 -9.23
C LYS A 58 -0.42 -13.09 -7.87
N ASP A 59 0.49 -13.23 -6.92
CA ASP A 59 0.15 -13.63 -5.55
C ASP A 59 -0.33 -12.45 -4.69
N VAL A 60 -0.21 -11.22 -5.20
CA VAL A 60 -0.70 -10.04 -4.49
C VAL A 60 -2.19 -9.84 -4.77
N ARG A 61 -2.93 -9.54 -3.71
CA ARG A 61 -4.33 -9.13 -3.73
C ARG A 61 -4.40 -7.66 -3.32
N LEU A 62 -5.03 -6.84 -4.15
CA LEU A 62 -5.37 -5.45 -3.83
C LEU A 62 -6.84 -5.42 -3.40
N HIS A 63 -7.11 -4.93 -2.19
CA HIS A 63 -8.46 -4.88 -1.63
C HIS A 63 -9.12 -3.51 -1.85
N ALA A 64 -8.35 -2.44 -1.69
CA ALA A 64 -8.81 -1.07 -1.92
C ALA A 64 -7.61 -0.14 -2.09
N TYR A 65 -7.81 1.00 -2.77
CA TYR A 65 -6.85 2.10 -2.81
C TYR A 65 -7.57 3.44 -2.96
N ASP A 66 -6.89 4.49 -2.51
CA ASP A 66 -7.30 5.88 -2.65
C ASP A 66 -6.06 6.78 -2.76
N ALA A 67 -5.99 7.58 -3.81
CA ALA A 67 -4.94 8.56 -4.03
C ALA A 67 -5.51 9.96 -3.80
N GLN A 68 -5.17 10.54 -2.67
CA GLN A 68 -5.44 11.94 -2.35
C GLN A 68 -4.39 12.85 -3.00
N SER A 69 -4.59 14.17 -3.03
CA SER A 69 -3.68 15.09 -3.73
C SER A 69 -2.20 14.98 -3.31
N ASN A 70 -1.89 14.50 -2.12
CA ASN A 70 -0.53 14.42 -1.58
C ASN A 70 -0.15 13.09 -0.91
N HIS A 71 -1.00 12.09 -0.95
CA HIS A 71 -0.69 10.78 -0.39
C HIS A 71 -1.55 9.68 -1.04
N LEU A 72 -1.02 8.46 -0.97
CA LEU A 72 -1.66 7.26 -1.48
C LEU A 72 -1.85 6.28 -0.33
N HIS A 73 -3.06 5.75 -0.18
CA HIS A 73 -3.43 4.66 0.72
C HIS A 73 -3.88 3.44 -0.07
N TYR A 74 -3.54 2.26 0.40
CA TYR A 74 -4.12 1.02 -0.12
C TYR A 74 -4.05 -0.13 0.87
N LEU A 75 -4.96 -1.09 0.73
CA LEU A 75 -4.97 -2.37 1.43
C LEU A 75 -4.58 -3.48 0.46
N CYS A 76 -3.62 -4.30 0.85
CA CYS A 76 -3.16 -5.42 0.04
C CYS A 76 -2.69 -6.59 0.92
N SER A 77 -2.66 -7.78 0.34
CA SER A 77 -2.12 -8.99 0.94
C SER A 77 -1.38 -9.84 -0.10
N ALA A 78 -0.65 -10.86 0.34
CA ALA A 78 -0.05 -11.86 -0.54
C ALA A 78 -0.50 -13.26 -0.12
N THR A 79 -0.88 -14.11 -1.09
CA THR A 79 -1.49 -15.42 -0.81
C THR A 79 -0.49 -16.57 -0.73
N ALA A 80 0.65 -16.49 -1.42
CA ALA A 80 1.63 -17.56 -1.43
C ALA A 80 3.03 -17.05 -1.04
N GLU A 81 3.53 -16.05 -1.76
CA GLU A 81 4.89 -15.55 -1.59
C GLU A 81 4.90 -14.12 -1.02
N PRO A 82 5.13 -13.95 0.30
CA PRO A 82 5.08 -12.64 0.95
C PRO A 82 6.07 -11.62 0.40
N ASP A 83 7.17 -12.04 -0.23
CA ASP A 83 8.14 -11.17 -0.89
C ASP A 83 7.57 -10.46 -2.12
N GLN A 84 6.64 -11.09 -2.84
CA GLN A 84 5.94 -10.44 -3.95
C GLN A 84 5.23 -9.18 -3.50
N LEU A 85 4.73 -9.13 -2.26
CA LEU A 85 4.14 -7.91 -1.70
C LEU A 85 5.16 -6.78 -1.57
N ALA A 86 6.38 -7.10 -1.12
CA ALA A 86 7.44 -6.10 -1.03
C ALA A 86 7.85 -5.56 -2.41
N LEU A 87 7.97 -6.46 -3.40
CA LEU A 87 8.29 -6.11 -4.79
C LEU A 87 7.15 -5.32 -5.45
N PHE A 88 5.90 -5.70 -5.20
CA PHE A 88 4.72 -4.97 -5.64
C PHE A 88 4.72 -3.52 -5.12
N ILE A 89 4.93 -3.33 -3.80
CA ILE A 89 4.98 -2.01 -3.18
C ILE A 89 6.09 -1.15 -3.79
N ASP A 90 7.28 -1.73 -3.97
CA ASP A 90 8.42 -1.02 -4.57
C ASP A 90 8.16 -0.65 -6.03
N TYR A 91 7.56 -1.57 -6.81
CA TYR A 91 7.15 -1.33 -8.20
C TYR A 91 6.13 -0.20 -8.30
N VAL A 92 5.06 -0.26 -7.50
CA VAL A 92 3.98 0.75 -7.50
C VAL A 92 4.55 2.12 -7.17
N HIS A 93 5.24 2.25 -6.04
CA HIS A 93 5.78 3.54 -5.60
C HIS A 93 6.83 4.09 -6.58
N GLY A 94 7.74 3.24 -7.06
CA GLY A 94 8.79 3.66 -8.00
C GLY A 94 8.25 4.09 -9.35
N ASN A 95 7.26 3.37 -9.91
CA ASN A 95 6.69 3.71 -11.21
C ASN A 95 5.76 4.92 -11.15
N ILE A 96 4.93 5.06 -10.11
CA ILE A 96 4.13 6.27 -9.90
C ILE A 96 5.06 7.49 -9.80
N ALA A 97 6.09 7.45 -8.97
CA ALA A 97 7.03 8.56 -8.82
C ALA A 97 7.70 8.96 -10.15
N ARG A 98 8.20 7.97 -10.91
CA ARG A 98 8.87 8.24 -12.18
C ARG A 98 7.93 8.82 -13.23
N GLN A 99 6.73 8.28 -13.37
CA GLN A 99 5.77 8.73 -14.38
C GLN A 99 5.14 10.07 -14.01
N LEU A 100 4.87 10.34 -12.74
CA LEU A 100 4.34 11.62 -12.30
C LEU A 100 5.41 12.73 -12.30
N ASN A 101 6.68 12.42 -12.03
CA ASN A 101 7.77 13.37 -12.27
C ASN A 101 7.84 13.75 -13.75
N ASP A 102 7.75 12.77 -14.67
CA ASP A 102 7.72 13.03 -16.12
C ASP A 102 6.49 13.85 -16.53
N LEU A 103 5.30 13.52 -15.99
CA LEU A 103 4.07 14.28 -16.26
C LEU A 103 4.13 15.75 -15.79
N ARG A 104 4.80 15.99 -14.67
CA ARG A 104 4.92 17.32 -14.04
C ARG A 104 6.20 18.06 -14.46
N ASP A 105 6.96 17.54 -15.40
CA ASP A 105 8.28 18.07 -15.82
C ASP A 105 9.21 18.34 -14.62
N ARG A 106 9.32 17.34 -13.73
CA ARG A 106 10.04 17.44 -12.47
C ARG A 106 11.19 16.44 -12.38
N GLU A 107 12.22 16.82 -11.66
CA GLU A 107 13.33 15.95 -11.28
C GLU A 107 13.40 15.76 -9.75
N GLY A 108 14.14 14.74 -9.33
CA GLY A 108 14.43 14.49 -7.92
C GLY A 108 13.39 13.65 -7.19
N THR A 109 13.40 13.78 -5.87
CA THR A 109 12.61 12.96 -4.96
C THR A 109 11.12 13.29 -5.05
N PHE A 110 10.29 12.27 -5.30
CA PHE A 110 8.83 12.40 -5.34
C PHE A 110 8.19 12.14 -3.96
N TRP A 111 8.59 11.06 -3.31
CA TRP A 111 8.06 10.66 -2.01
C TRP A 111 8.89 11.25 -0.87
N GLY A 112 8.23 11.81 0.14
CA GLY A 112 8.90 12.46 1.26
C GLY A 112 9.69 11.52 2.17
N ARG A 113 9.29 10.25 2.24
CA ARG A 113 9.95 9.21 3.03
C ARG A 113 9.49 7.82 2.58
N ARG A 114 10.12 6.78 3.13
CA ARG A 114 9.67 5.41 2.96
C ARG A 114 8.20 5.26 3.39
N GLY A 115 7.37 4.64 2.55
CA GLY A 115 5.97 4.38 2.87
C GLY A 115 5.82 3.55 4.15
N SER A 116 4.78 3.82 4.92
CA SER A 116 4.35 3.00 6.05
C SER A 116 3.70 1.72 5.53
N VAL A 117 3.97 0.59 6.18
CA VAL A 117 3.34 -0.71 5.93
C VAL A 117 2.96 -1.27 7.28
N ILE A 118 1.68 -1.36 7.56
CA ILE A 118 1.13 -1.72 8.87
C ILE A 118 0.25 -2.95 8.70
N ALA A 119 0.52 -4.00 9.48
CA ALA A 119 -0.28 -5.21 9.49
C ALA A 119 -1.69 -4.95 10.05
N VAL A 120 -2.72 -5.52 9.42
CA VAL A 120 -4.14 -5.43 9.82
C VAL A 120 -4.60 -6.83 10.20
N LEU A 121 -4.79 -7.09 11.48
CA LEU A 121 -4.71 -8.43 12.03
C LEU A 121 -6.06 -9.17 12.14
N ASP A 122 -7.15 -8.46 12.33
CA ASP A 122 -8.48 -9.05 12.57
C ASP A 122 -9.54 -8.45 11.65
N GLY A 123 -10.69 -9.12 11.57
CA GLY A 123 -11.76 -8.74 10.66
C GLY A 123 -12.31 -7.34 10.92
N ALA A 124 -12.47 -6.95 12.19
CA ALA A 124 -12.94 -5.62 12.56
C ALA A 124 -11.92 -4.54 12.13
N ALA A 125 -10.63 -4.79 12.32
CA ALA A 125 -9.57 -3.90 11.86
C ALA A 125 -9.51 -3.81 10.32
N GLN A 126 -9.78 -4.90 9.59
CA GLN A 126 -9.86 -4.89 8.13
C GLN A 126 -10.98 -3.96 7.64
N ILE A 127 -12.16 -4.08 8.24
CA ILE A 127 -13.32 -3.24 7.89
C ILE A 127 -13.04 -1.78 8.26
N ASP A 128 -12.49 -1.51 9.45
CA ASP A 128 -12.15 -0.16 9.90
C ASP A 128 -11.12 0.51 8.97
N ARG A 129 -10.10 -0.24 8.53
CA ARG A 129 -9.11 0.32 7.61
C ARG A 129 -9.66 0.53 6.20
N LEU A 130 -10.54 -0.33 5.71
CA LEU A 130 -11.28 -0.08 4.46
C LEU A 130 -12.12 1.20 4.57
N ARG A 131 -12.92 1.32 5.64
CA ARG A 131 -13.70 2.51 5.91
C ARG A 131 -12.82 3.78 5.99
N TYR A 132 -11.68 3.70 6.68
CA TYR A 132 -10.72 4.79 6.77
C TYR A 132 -10.20 5.26 5.40
N ILE A 133 -9.88 4.32 4.49
CA ILE A 133 -9.43 4.63 3.12
C ILE A 133 -10.55 5.28 2.32
N LEU A 134 -11.77 4.74 2.38
CA LEU A 134 -12.91 5.30 1.67
C LEU A 134 -13.31 6.71 2.18
N ALA A 135 -13.11 6.97 3.47
CA ALA A 135 -13.48 8.23 4.10
C ALA A 135 -12.49 9.39 3.86
N GLN A 136 -11.37 9.19 3.15
CA GLN A 136 -10.31 10.22 3.05
C GLN A 136 -10.83 11.57 2.52
N GLY A 137 -11.59 11.57 1.44
CA GLY A 137 -12.18 12.77 0.86
C GLY A 137 -13.21 13.46 1.78
N PRO A 138 -14.27 12.77 2.23
CA PRO A 138 -15.28 13.32 3.14
C PRO A 138 -14.71 13.78 4.47
N LYS A 139 -13.87 12.96 5.12
CA LYS A 139 -13.22 13.28 6.40
C LYS A 139 -12.40 14.58 6.36
N SER A 140 -11.86 14.90 5.20
CA SER A 140 -11.07 16.13 4.99
C SER A 140 -11.92 17.27 4.41
N ASN A 141 -13.23 17.14 4.34
CA ASN A 141 -14.18 18.08 3.74
C ASN A 141 -13.82 18.45 2.29
N LEU A 142 -13.25 17.51 1.55
CA LEU A 142 -12.88 17.72 0.14
C LEU A 142 -14.07 17.45 -0.79
N VAL A 143 -14.81 16.38 -0.52
CA VAL A 143 -16.02 15.96 -1.22
C VAL A 143 -17.08 15.49 -0.23
N ALA A 144 -18.36 15.49 -0.63
CA ALA A 144 -19.45 15.07 0.24
C ALA A 144 -19.58 13.55 0.38
N SER A 145 -19.20 12.81 -0.65
CA SER A 145 -19.27 11.35 -0.71
C SER A 145 -17.95 10.76 -1.20
N PRO A 146 -17.56 9.55 -0.75
CA PRO A 146 -16.46 8.79 -1.35
C PRO A 146 -16.63 8.59 -2.87
N ARG A 147 -17.87 8.60 -3.39
CA ARG A 147 -18.21 8.45 -4.82
C ARG A 147 -17.79 9.65 -5.65
N ASP A 148 -17.71 10.82 -5.01
CA ASP A 148 -17.44 12.11 -5.66
C ASP A 148 -15.94 12.37 -5.81
N TRP A 149 -15.09 11.54 -5.21
CA TRP A 149 -13.64 11.71 -5.34
C TRP A 149 -13.21 11.59 -6.82
N PRO A 150 -12.61 12.64 -7.41
CA PRO A 150 -12.32 12.66 -8.85
C PRO A 150 -11.03 11.96 -9.23
N GLY A 151 -10.20 11.57 -8.25
CA GLY A 151 -8.90 10.94 -8.46
C GLY A 151 -8.95 9.42 -8.55
N ALA A 152 -7.77 8.82 -8.64
CA ALA A 152 -7.59 7.38 -8.66
C ALA A 152 -8.03 6.77 -7.33
N CYS A 153 -9.12 6.01 -7.34
CA CYS A 153 -9.66 5.34 -6.16
C CYS A 153 -10.47 4.10 -6.54
N SER A 154 -10.63 3.21 -5.58
CA SER A 154 -11.36 1.96 -5.74
C SER A 154 -12.88 2.05 -5.47
N THR A 155 -13.40 3.16 -4.96
CA THR A 155 -14.78 3.28 -4.47
C THR A 155 -15.81 2.82 -5.47
N ARG A 156 -15.71 3.28 -6.73
CA ARG A 156 -16.70 2.93 -7.78
C ARG A 156 -16.66 1.45 -8.14
N ALA A 157 -15.47 0.86 -8.18
CA ALA A 157 -15.31 -0.58 -8.46
C ALA A 157 -15.83 -1.45 -7.31
N LEU A 158 -15.59 -1.06 -6.05
CA LEU A 158 -16.13 -1.76 -4.87
C LEU A 158 -17.65 -1.76 -4.83
N LEU A 159 -18.29 -0.73 -5.38
CA LEU A 159 -19.74 -0.64 -5.52
C LEU A 159 -20.29 -1.30 -6.80
N GLY A 160 -19.41 -1.73 -7.69
CA GLY A 160 -19.71 -2.33 -8.98
C GLY A 160 -19.27 -3.79 -9.09
N ASP A 161 -18.41 -4.05 -10.05
CA ASP A 161 -17.92 -5.38 -10.44
C ASP A 161 -16.50 -5.69 -9.94
N MET A 162 -15.98 -4.90 -9.02
CA MET A 162 -14.64 -5.02 -8.44
C MET A 162 -13.50 -4.86 -9.46
N THR A 163 -13.77 -4.27 -10.63
CA THR A 163 -12.78 -4.17 -11.71
C THR A 163 -12.68 -2.73 -12.20
N ILE A 164 -11.43 -2.28 -12.46
CA ILE A 164 -11.14 -0.98 -13.06
C ILE A 164 -10.30 -1.25 -14.31
N PRO A 165 -10.85 -1.01 -15.52
CA PRO A 165 -10.08 -1.04 -16.74
C PRO A 165 -9.06 0.11 -16.73
N ALA A 166 -7.84 -0.16 -17.14
CA ALA A 166 -6.76 0.82 -17.15
C ALA A 166 -5.82 0.60 -18.33
N VAL A 167 -4.99 1.59 -18.62
CA VAL A 167 -3.99 1.53 -19.68
C VAL A 167 -2.63 1.84 -19.09
N TYR A 168 -1.72 0.87 -19.14
CA TYR A 168 -0.33 1.08 -18.73
C TYR A 168 0.52 1.58 -19.89
N ARG A 169 1.28 2.65 -19.65
CA ARG A 169 2.26 3.21 -20.59
C ARG A 169 3.64 3.20 -19.95
N SER A 170 4.54 2.39 -20.51
CA SER A 170 5.91 2.31 -19.99
C SER A 170 6.69 3.57 -20.34
N LEU A 171 7.15 4.32 -19.34
CA LEU A 171 8.00 5.49 -19.53
C LEU A 171 9.29 5.14 -20.27
N ASP A 172 9.92 4.01 -19.92
CA ASP A 172 11.16 3.57 -20.58
C ASP A 172 10.92 3.20 -22.06
N ALA A 173 9.77 2.59 -22.37
CA ALA A 173 9.39 2.31 -23.76
C ALA A 173 9.16 3.60 -24.55
N ARG A 174 8.46 4.58 -23.98
CA ARG A 174 8.25 5.91 -24.58
C ARG A 174 9.56 6.64 -24.84
N ARG A 175 10.46 6.69 -23.85
CA ARG A 175 11.77 7.33 -23.97
C ARG A 175 12.66 6.64 -25.01
N ARG A 176 12.66 5.31 -25.09
CA ARG A 176 13.35 4.58 -26.16
C ARG A 176 12.74 4.83 -27.52
N ASN A 177 11.41 4.90 -27.61
CA ASN A 177 10.70 5.17 -28.85
C ASN A 177 10.99 6.58 -29.38
N ALA A 178 11.00 7.58 -28.53
CA ALA A 178 11.32 8.97 -28.89
C ALA A 178 12.72 9.15 -29.52
N ARG A 179 13.65 8.23 -29.24
CA ARG A 179 15.01 8.23 -29.80
C ARG A 179 15.12 7.52 -31.17
N ARG A 180 14.03 6.93 -31.67
CA ARG A 180 14.04 6.23 -32.97
C ARG A 180 13.94 7.23 -34.12
N PRO A 181 14.55 6.93 -35.29
CA PRO A 181 14.38 7.76 -36.50
C PRO A 181 12.91 7.90 -36.90
N ASN A 182 12.11 6.84 -36.73
CA ASN A 182 10.67 6.80 -36.97
C ASN A 182 9.96 6.36 -35.69
N PRO A 183 9.59 7.27 -34.77
CA PRO A 183 8.87 6.94 -33.57
C PRO A 183 7.48 6.37 -33.89
N ARG A 184 7.08 5.31 -33.17
CA ARG A 184 5.72 4.77 -33.24
C ARG A 184 4.74 5.70 -32.51
N PRO A 185 3.45 5.72 -32.91
CA PRO A 185 2.41 6.38 -32.13
C PRO A 185 2.36 5.89 -30.66
N ASP A 186 2.12 6.78 -29.72
CA ASP A 186 2.04 6.44 -28.29
C ASP A 186 0.99 5.38 -27.99
N ALA A 187 -0.08 5.31 -28.78
CA ALA A 187 -1.12 4.27 -28.67
C ALA A 187 -0.57 2.84 -28.85
N GLU A 188 0.43 2.66 -29.70
CA GLU A 188 1.07 1.34 -29.92
C GLU A 188 1.99 0.91 -28.75
N LEU A 189 2.34 1.84 -27.87
CA LEU A 189 3.15 1.58 -26.68
C LEU A 189 2.29 1.38 -25.42
N ALA A 190 1.00 1.52 -25.58
CA ALA A 190 0.03 1.32 -24.52
C ALA A 190 -0.32 -0.16 -24.38
N HIS A 191 -0.57 -0.60 -23.17
CA HIS A 191 -1.00 -1.96 -22.84
C HIS A 191 -2.27 -1.88 -22.02
N ASP A 192 -3.33 -2.52 -22.47
CA ASP A 192 -4.54 -2.68 -21.67
C ASP A 192 -4.23 -3.55 -20.47
N VAL A 193 -4.63 -3.09 -19.31
CA VAL A 193 -4.50 -3.79 -18.03
C VAL A 193 -5.79 -3.61 -17.25
N ALA A 194 -6.00 -4.43 -16.22
CA ALA A 194 -7.13 -4.28 -15.32
C ALA A 194 -6.65 -4.35 -13.87
N ILE A 195 -7.27 -3.54 -13.01
CA ILE A 195 -7.19 -3.70 -11.58
C ILE A 195 -8.39 -4.53 -11.16
N THR A 196 -8.16 -5.79 -10.79
CA THR A 196 -9.19 -6.62 -10.18
C THR A 196 -8.98 -6.59 -8.68
N LEU A 197 -9.97 -6.02 -7.97
CA LEU A 197 -9.96 -5.96 -6.51
C LEU A 197 -10.37 -7.32 -5.93
N ALA A 198 -9.73 -7.70 -4.83
CA ALA A 198 -10.12 -8.87 -4.07
C ALA A 198 -10.97 -8.47 -2.85
N PRO A 199 -11.95 -9.28 -2.42
CA PRO A 199 -12.64 -9.04 -1.16
C PRO A 199 -11.64 -9.07 0.00
N LEU A 200 -11.93 -8.35 1.09
CA LEU A 200 -11.19 -8.53 2.33
C LEU A 200 -11.32 -9.98 2.81
N PRO A 201 -10.30 -10.56 3.45
CA PRO A 201 -10.39 -11.93 3.99
C PRO A 201 -11.61 -12.16 4.87
N VAL A 202 -12.01 -11.19 5.68
CA VAL A 202 -13.22 -11.26 6.52
C VAL A 202 -14.53 -11.37 5.71
N TRP A 203 -14.51 -11.08 4.43
CA TRP A 203 -15.64 -11.15 3.48
C TRP A 203 -15.40 -12.10 2.31
N ALA A 204 -14.38 -12.95 2.40
CA ALA A 204 -13.99 -13.83 1.29
C ALA A 204 -15.10 -14.79 0.84
N ASP A 205 -15.97 -15.23 1.76
CA ASP A 205 -17.05 -16.18 1.52
C ASP A 205 -18.37 -15.53 1.09
N LEU A 206 -18.41 -14.19 0.99
CA LEU A 206 -19.62 -13.50 0.56
C LEU A 206 -19.80 -13.61 -0.96
N ASP A 207 -21.03 -13.82 -1.38
CA ASP A 207 -21.39 -13.69 -2.80
C ASP A 207 -21.23 -12.23 -3.28
N PRO A 208 -21.14 -12.00 -4.60
CA PRO A 208 -20.91 -10.65 -5.14
C PRO A 208 -22.00 -9.62 -4.77
N ALA A 209 -23.24 -10.04 -4.55
CA ALA A 209 -24.33 -9.12 -4.17
C ALA A 209 -24.22 -8.72 -2.70
N ALA A 210 -23.96 -9.69 -1.82
CA ALA A 210 -23.71 -9.43 -0.40
C ALA A 210 -22.46 -8.58 -0.19
N LEU A 211 -21.39 -8.84 -0.93
CA LEU A 211 -20.17 -8.04 -0.87
C LEU A 211 -20.42 -6.58 -1.28
N ARG A 212 -21.13 -6.35 -2.40
CA ARG A 212 -21.52 -4.99 -2.81
C ARG A 212 -22.38 -4.30 -1.76
N ALA A 213 -23.31 -5.03 -1.13
CA ALA A 213 -24.14 -4.47 -0.06
C ALA A 213 -23.31 -4.02 1.16
N LYS A 214 -22.28 -4.80 1.54
CA LYS A 214 -21.32 -4.39 2.60
C LYS A 214 -20.58 -3.11 2.23
N HIS A 215 -20.02 -3.01 1.03
CA HIS A 215 -19.36 -1.80 0.57
C HIS A 215 -20.30 -0.59 0.52
N ALA A 216 -21.53 -0.79 0.03
CA ALA A 216 -22.54 0.26 -0.02
C ALA A 216 -22.94 0.75 1.38
N ALA A 217 -23.05 -0.16 2.36
CA ALA A 217 -23.33 0.21 3.74
C ALA A 217 -22.21 1.07 4.33
N LEU A 218 -20.94 0.71 4.14
CA LEU A 218 -19.80 1.52 4.59
C LEU A 218 -19.81 2.93 3.96
N VAL A 219 -20.11 3.02 2.66
CA VAL A 219 -20.18 4.33 1.98
C VAL A 219 -21.34 5.16 2.55
N ALA A 220 -22.51 4.55 2.79
CA ALA A 220 -23.66 5.25 3.38
C ALA A 220 -23.38 5.72 4.82
N GLU A 221 -22.67 4.94 5.62
CA GLU A 221 -22.22 5.35 6.97
C GLU A 221 -21.30 6.57 6.90
N ILE A 222 -20.32 6.58 5.98
CA ILE A 222 -19.41 7.71 5.78
C ILE A 222 -20.20 8.96 5.32
N GLU A 223 -21.14 8.81 4.38
CA GLU A 223 -21.98 9.90 3.90
C GLU A 223 -22.84 10.49 5.04
N ALA A 224 -23.43 9.63 5.89
CA ALA A 224 -24.22 10.06 7.03
C ALA A 224 -23.37 10.80 8.10
N GLU A 225 -22.16 10.32 8.38
CA GLU A 225 -21.26 10.96 9.36
C GLU A 225 -20.80 12.35 8.92
N HIS A 226 -20.64 12.57 7.61
CA HIS A 226 -20.17 13.85 7.06
C HIS A 226 -21.30 14.69 6.43
N ALA A 227 -22.56 14.33 6.66
CA ALA A 227 -23.71 15.03 6.13
C ALA A 227 -23.74 16.50 6.60
N GLY A 228 -23.98 17.41 5.66
CA GLY A 228 -24.08 18.85 5.95
C GLY A 228 -22.73 19.57 6.10
N ALA A 229 -21.60 18.90 5.98
CA ALA A 229 -20.29 19.54 5.97
C ALA A 229 -20.13 20.41 4.71
N THR A 230 -19.55 21.61 4.87
CA THR A 230 -19.15 22.43 3.72
C THR A 230 -17.91 21.81 3.09
N VAL A 231 -17.99 21.41 1.82
CA VAL A 231 -16.91 20.75 1.10
C VAL A 231 -16.24 21.70 0.11
N LEU A 232 -14.94 21.43 -0.17
CA LEU A 232 -14.15 22.18 -1.14
C LEU A 232 -14.69 22.01 -2.58
N GLY A 233 -15.09 20.79 -2.93
CA GLY A 233 -15.68 20.44 -4.20
C GLY A 233 -14.71 20.04 -5.30
N VAL A 234 -15.20 19.21 -6.22
CA VAL A 234 -14.41 18.57 -7.29
C VAL A 234 -13.70 19.57 -8.20
N ALA A 235 -14.37 20.65 -8.58
CA ALA A 235 -13.80 21.66 -9.49
C ALA A 235 -12.55 22.33 -8.87
N HIS A 236 -12.59 22.62 -7.58
CA HIS A 236 -11.46 23.21 -6.87
C HIS A 236 -10.27 22.23 -6.78
N LEU A 237 -10.56 20.97 -6.43
CA LEU A 237 -9.54 19.92 -6.32
C LEU A 237 -8.78 19.69 -7.64
N ILE A 238 -9.48 19.72 -8.77
CA ILE A 238 -8.88 19.55 -10.09
C ILE A 238 -8.06 20.79 -10.50
N ALA A 239 -8.51 21.98 -10.08
CA ALA A 239 -7.84 23.25 -10.40
C ALA A 239 -6.65 23.59 -9.49
N GLU A 240 -6.44 22.83 -8.41
CA GLU A 240 -5.39 23.09 -7.43
C GLU A 240 -3.98 23.05 -8.05
N ASP A 241 -3.07 23.90 -7.58
CA ASP A 241 -1.68 23.88 -8.02
C ASP A 241 -0.98 22.62 -7.51
N PRO A 242 -0.40 21.77 -8.38
CA PRO A 242 0.33 20.58 -7.97
C PRO A 242 1.52 20.86 -7.04
N ASP A 243 2.14 22.04 -7.15
CA ASP A 243 3.29 22.41 -6.35
C ASP A 243 2.89 23.09 -5.01
N ALA A 244 1.61 23.33 -4.80
CA ALA A 244 1.09 23.79 -3.52
C ALA A 244 1.23 22.71 -2.43
N THR A 245 1.21 23.18 -1.19
CA THR A 245 1.22 22.33 0.02
C THR A 245 0.03 22.65 0.90
N PRO A 246 -0.42 21.69 1.75
CA PRO A 246 -1.46 21.98 2.71
C PRO A 246 -1.11 23.20 3.59
N ALA A 247 -2.07 24.07 3.81
CA ALA A 247 -1.90 25.26 4.67
C ALA A 247 -1.55 24.88 6.13
N THR A 248 -1.99 23.70 6.57
CA THR A 248 -1.75 23.21 7.93
C THR A 248 -0.54 22.29 7.96
N LYS A 249 0.37 22.55 8.89
CA LYS A 249 1.52 21.65 9.11
C LYS A 249 1.01 20.27 9.54
N LEU A 250 1.45 19.25 8.81
CA LEU A 250 1.09 17.88 9.11
C LEU A 250 1.68 17.45 10.44
N GLU A 251 0.81 17.16 11.41
CA GLU A 251 1.23 16.54 12.65
C GLU A 251 1.75 15.12 12.38
N ARG A 252 2.89 14.78 12.96
CA ARG A 252 3.45 13.45 12.90
C ARG A 252 2.81 12.59 13.98
N SER A 253 1.83 11.79 13.62
CA SER A 253 1.39 10.70 14.50
C SER A 253 2.34 9.50 14.34
N PRO A 254 2.80 8.89 15.44
CA PRO A 254 3.57 7.66 15.35
C PRO A 254 2.69 6.56 14.75
N ALA A 255 3.20 5.88 13.72
CA ALA A 255 2.49 4.76 13.12
C ALA A 255 2.39 3.59 14.11
N PRO A 256 1.22 2.99 14.32
CA PRO A 256 1.08 1.82 15.20
C PRO A 256 1.89 0.63 14.65
N ALA A 257 2.16 -0.34 15.50
CA ALA A 257 2.84 -1.57 15.07
C ALA A 257 1.94 -2.44 14.19
N CYS A 258 0.65 -2.45 14.50
CA CYS A 258 -0.40 -3.15 13.78
C CYS A 258 -1.75 -2.47 14.06
N HIS A 259 -2.75 -2.78 13.25
CA HIS A 259 -4.14 -2.48 13.50
C HIS A 259 -4.82 -3.77 14.00
N ALA A 260 -5.43 -3.72 15.17
CA ALA A 260 -6.18 -4.83 15.74
C ALA A 260 -7.17 -4.32 16.79
N PHE A 261 -8.39 -4.82 16.75
CA PHE A 261 -9.41 -4.61 17.78
C PHE A 261 -9.31 -5.69 18.87
N CYS A 262 -8.95 -6.93 18.51
CA CYS A 262 -8.72 -8.00 19.47
C CYS A 262 -7.36 -7.85 20.17
N ALA A 263 -7.38 -7.57 21.49
CA ALA A 263 -6.15 -7.42 22.28
C ALA A 263 -5.29 -8.69 22.25
N ARG A 264 -5.90 -9.89 22.33
CA ARG A 264 -5.19 -11.18 22.29
C ARG A 264 -4.44 -11.38 20.95
N VAL A 265 -5.07 -11.05 19.82
CA VAL A 265 -4.45 -11.12 18.50
C VAL A 265 -3.29 -10.14 18.39
N ARG A 266 -3.51 -8.90 18.85
CA ARG A 266 -2.48 -7.86 18.89
C ARG A 266 -1.25 -8.29 19.70
N ASP A 267 -1.46 -8.77 20.92
CA ASP A 267 -0.37 -9.09 21.84
C ASP A 267 0.46 -10.28 21.32
N ARG A 268 -0.19 -11.28 20.70
CA ARG A 268 0.51 -12.39 20.01
C ARG A 268 1.33 -11.90 18.82
N PHE A 269 0.77 -11.02 17.99
CA PHE A 269 1.51 -10.43 16.87
C PHE A 269 2.72 -9.65 17.38
N LEU A 270 2.57 -8.82 18.40
CA LEU A 270 3.67 -8.03 18.97
C LEU A 270 4.80 -8.91 19.52
N ALA A 271 4.49 -10.03 20.18
CA ALA A 271 5.47 -11.00 20.65
C ALA A 271 6.22 -11.66 19.48
N ALA A 272 5.49 -12.10 18.45
CA ALA A 272 6.08 -12.70 17.24
C ALA A 272 6.94 -11.67 16.47
N TYR A 273 6.46 -10.44 16.34
CA TYR A 273 7.20 -9.35 15.71
C TYR A 273 8.49 -9.00 16.48
N ALA A 274 8.46 -8.99 17.80
CA ALA A 274 9.65 -8.78 18.63
C ALA A 274 10.71 -9.85 18.36
N THR A 275 10.29 -11.13 18.28
CA THR A 275 11.16 -12.26 17.92
C THR A 275 11.74 -12.10 16.51
N PHE A 276 10.90 -11.73 15.53
CA PHE A 276 11.34 -11.46 14.16
C PHE A 276 12.40 -10.34 14.14
N ARG A 277 12.13 -9.21 14.80
CA ARG A 277 13.00 -8.05 14.87
C ARG A 277 14.37 -8.39 15.47
N ASP A 278 14.37 -9.13 16.58
CA ASP A 278 15.62 -9.54 17.22
C ASP A 278 16.50 -10.41 16.31
N ARG A 279 15.89 -11.40 15.65
CA ARG A 279 16.59 -12.24 14.66
C ARG A 279 17.11 -11.42 13.47
N TYR A 280 16.28 -10.51 12.96
CA TYR A 280 16.68 -9.62 11.86
C TYR A 280 17.88 -8.73 12.23
N LEU A 281 17.87 -8.13 13.41
CA LEU A 281 18.95 -7.26 13.86
C LEU A 281 20.26 -8.03 14.06
N ARG A 282 20.19 -9.23 14.65
CA ARG A 282 21.37 -10.10 14.79
C ARG A 282 21.94 -10.54 13.43
N ALA A 283 21.07 -10.89 12.48
CA ALA A 283 21.48 -11.24 11.14
C ALA A 283 22.13 -10.04 10.41
N SER A 284 21.55 -8.85 10.54
CA SER A 284 22.10 -7.62 9.97
C SER A 284 23.47 -7.24 10.56
N GLU A 285 23.67 -7.51 11.85
CA GLU A 285 24.97 -7.28 12.48
C GLU A 285 26.04 -8.25 11.93
N ARG A 286 25.67 -9.53 11.78
CA ARG A 286 26.56 -10.54 11.17
C ARG A 286 26.93 -10.18 9.73
N LEU A 287 25.92 -9.79 8.93
CA LEU A 287 26.15 -9.40 7.54
C LEU A 287 27.09 -8.19 7.42
N ARG A 288 26.96 -7.20 8.31
CA ARG A 288 27.88 -6.04 8.32
C ARG A 288 29.33 -6.42 8.57
N LYS A 289 29.58 -7.51 9.31
CA LYS A 289 30.94 -8.04 9.55
C LYS A 289 31.51 -8.72 8.32
N LEU A 290 30.67 -9.10 7.34
CA LEU A 290 31.05 -9.69 6.06
C LEU A 290 31.15 -8.66 4.92
N ALA A 291 31.27 -7.37 5.25
CA ALA A 291 31.23 -6.28 4.25
C ALA A 291 32.34 -6.35 3.16
N THR A 292 33.38 -7.17 3.37
CA THR A 292 34.45 -7.43 2.40
C THR A 292 34.34 -8.78 1.70
N ALA A 293 33.30 -9.57 2.01
CA ALA A 293 33.08 -10.88 1.42
C ALA A 293 32.55 -10.76 -0.03
N ASP A 294 32.73 -11.82 -0.81
CA ASP A 294 32.16 -11.88 -2.15
C ASP A 294 30.61 -11.99 -2.15
N SER A 295 29.99 -11.86 -3.34
CA SER A 295 28.53 -11.87 -3.47
C SER A 295 27.88 -13.17 -3.04
N ASP A 296 28.56 -14.32 -3.23
CA ASP A 296 28.03 -15.64 -2.92
C ASP A 296 28.09 -15.92 -1.41
N GLU A 297 29.15 -15.48 -0.76
CA GLU A 297 29.29 -15.50 0.70
C GLU A 297 28.25 -14.62 1.39
N ILE A 298 27.98 -13.42 0.84
CA ILE A 298 26.93 -12.52 1.31
C ILE A 298 25.56 -13.18 1.13
N ALA A 299 25.28 -13.79 -0.02
CA ALA A 299 24.02 -14.49 -0.30
C ALA A 299 23.81 -15.66 0.67
N ALA A 300 24.82 -16.49 0.88
CA ALA A 300 24.78 -17.60 1.84
C ALA A 300 24.54 -17.11 3.28
N ALA A 301 25.19 -16.02 3.69
CA ALA A 301 25.00 -15.43 5.01
C ALA A 301 23.58 -14.86 5.20
N ILE A 302 23.00 -14.25 4.16
CA ILE A 302 21.62 -13.78 4.20
C ILE A 302 20.68 -14.98 4.38
N ALA A 303 20.81 -16.02 3.55
CA ALA A 303 19.98 -17.21 3.61
C ALA A 303 20.06 -17.94 4.96
N ALA A 304 21.26 -18.00 5.56
CA ALA A 304 21.48 -18.71 6.82
C ALA A 304 21.02 -17.95 8.07
N HIS A 305 20.96 -16.62 8.05
CA HIS A 305 20.87 -15.82 9.28
C HIS A 305 19.65 -14.91 9.38
N TYR A 306 19.08 -14.47 8.27
CA TYR A 306 17.89 -13.63 8.32
C TYR A 306 16.61 -14.44 8.54
N PRO A 307 15.70 -13.96 9.38
CA PRO A 307 14.45 -14.64 9.59
C PRO A 307 13.56 -14.56 8.33
N PRO A 308 12.73 -15.59 8.10
CA PRO A 308 11.75 -15.59 7.01
C PRO A 308 10.87 -14.34 7.00
N GLY A 309 10.48 -13.87 5.82
CA GLY A 309 9.74 -12.63 5.65
C GLY A 309 10.58 -11.36 5.71
N SER A 310 11.92 -11.48 5.80
CA SER A 310 12.85 -10.34 5.76
C SER A 310 13.09 -9.89 4.32
N LEU A 311 12.94 -8.60 4.05
CA LEU A 311 13.46 -7.98 2.83
C LEU A 311 14.86 -7.44 3.09
N VAL A 312 15.88 -8.11 2.55
CA VAL A 312 17.29 -7.70 2.67
C VAL A 312 17.76 -7.15 1.32
N ARG A 313 18.27 -5.92 1.30
CA ARG A 313 18.90 -5.37 0.09
C ARG A 313 20.38 -5.79 0.02
N PRO A 314 20.87 -6.13 -1.18
CA PRO A 314 20.28 -6.00 -2.49
C PRO A 314 19.61 -7.30 -2.99
N ARG A 315 18.33 -7.30 -3.22
CA ARG A 315 17.50 -8.27 -3.98
C ARG A 315 17.45 -9.74 -3.47
N TRP A 316 17.91 -10.04 -2.28
CA TRP A 316 17.82 -11.38 -1.71
C TRP A 316 16.68 -11.42 -0.70
N TYR A 317 15.72 -12.25 -0.98
CA TYR A 317 14.62 -12.57 -0.08
C TYR A 317 14.82 -13.97 0.47
N ILE A 318 14.57 -14.14 1.74
CA ILE A 318 14.54 -15.45 2.39
C ILE A 318 13.08 -15.84 2.52
N PRO A 319 12.60 -16.84 1.75
CA PRO A 319 11.22 -17.32 1.87
C PRO A 319 10.90 -17.67 3.32
N ALA A 320 9.70 -17.34 3.78
CA ALA A 320 9.20 -17.86 5.05
C ALA A 320 9.05 -19.38 4.90
N PRO A 321 9.62 -20.23 5.77
CA PRO A 321 9.18 -21.59 5.82
C PRO A 321 7.69 -21.61 6.16
N ASP A 322 6.91 -22.43 5.47
CA ASP A 322 5.45 -22.53 5.47
C ASP A 322 4.78 -22.58 6.86
N ASN A 323 5.54 -22.82 7.88
CA ASN A 323 5.11 -23.00 9.27
C ASN A 323 5.26 -21.77 10.18
N LEU A 324 5.94 -20.67 9.78
CA LEU A 324 6.07 -19.48 10.66
C LEU A 324 4.87 -18.54 10.55
N ALA A 325 4.27 -18.38 9.39
CA ALA A 325 3.01 -17.65 9.23
C ALA A 325 1.86 -18.35 9.98
N ALA A 326 1.83 -19.69 9.96
CA ALA A 326 0.82 -20.49 10.63
C ALA A 326 1.02 -20.60 12.15
N THR A 327 2.20 -20.34 12.70
CA THR A 327 2.46 -20.55 14.14
C THR A 327 1.92 -19.45 15.04
N TRP A 328 1.86 -18.21 14.59
CA TRP A 328 1.28 -17.16 15.43
C TRP A 328 -0.27 -17.15 15.38
N LEU A 329 -0.86 -17.67 14.27
CA LEU A 329 -2.32 -17.87 14.16
C LEU A 329 -2.79 -19.14 14.88
N ARG A 330 -1.92 -20.13 15.14
CA ARG A 330 -2.32 -21.35 15.87
C ARG A 330 -2.83 -21.03 17.26
N GLY A 331 -4.08 -21.45 17.54
CA GLY A 331 -4.77 -21.24 18.81
C GLY A 331 -5.44 -19.87 18.96
N ILE A 332 -5.67 -19.17 17.83
CA ILE A 332 -6.68 -18.13 17.70
C ILE A 332 -7.86 -18.83 17.01
N ASP A 333 -9.01 -18.91 17.67
CA ASP A 333 -10.21 -19.47 17.05
C ASP A 333 -10.66 -18.54 15.91
N ASP A 334 -11.23 -19.11 14.84
CA ASP A 334 -11.76 -18.36 13.72
C ASP A 334 -12.78 -17.30 14.15
N ALA A 335 -13.48 -17.54 15.27
CA ALA A 335 -14.35 -16.58 15.91
C ALA A 335 -13.62 -15.31 16.41
N ASP A 336 -12.38 -15.42 16.89
CA ASP A 336 -11.59 -14.27 17.35
C ASP A 336 -11.09 -13.41 16.17
N LEU A 337 -10.94 -14.01 14.98
CA LEU A 337 -10.53 -13.31 13.77
C LEU A 337 -11.71 -12.63 13.07
N ALA A 338 -12.92 -13.16 13.25
CA ALA A 338 -14.13 -12.67 12.57
C ALA A 338 -14.94 -11.65 13.39
N LEU A 339 -14.92 -11.75 14.73
CA LEU A 339 -15.81 -10.98 15.63
C LEU A 339 -15.08 -9.89 16.43
N ALA A 340 -13.76 -9.79 16.35
CA ALA A 340 -13.03 -8.74 17.04
C ALA A 340 -13.02 -7.44 16.23
#